data_8d118a61107c3147ba97e98cb7e83e5b
#
_entry.id   8d118a61107c3147ba97e98cb7e83e5b
#
_cell.length_a   1.000
_cell.length_b   1.000
_cell.length_c   1.000
_cell.angle_alpha   90.00
_cell.angle_beta   90.00
_cell.angle_gamma   90.00
#
_symmetry.space_group_name_H-M   'P 1'
#
loop_
_entity.id
_entity.type
_entity.pdbx_description
1 polymer ?
#
loop_
_entity_poly.entity_id
_entity_poly.type
_entity_poly.pdbx_seq_one_letter_code
_entity_poly.pdbx_strand_id
1 'polypeptide(L)'
;FSNHIAAVAYAGYEQGFRTIGVIRGEELDTAIEKNPTLSFAKRMGMEFYFVSREQYRLKEDTDFIVRLREVFGEFYLIPEGGTNAYAVQGCEEILTQEDFAFDYIACCVGTGGTISGIINSSGPHQVVLGFPALKGDFLPKDIRKFAKKNNWELLTDYHFGGYAKVNPQLIQFLNDFYADTKIPLDPVYTGKMMYGIMELIGQHYFKENAKILVIHTGGLQGIQGMNAFLERKKLKKIEFNG
;
A
#
# COMPACT_ATOMS: atom_id res chain seq x y z
N PHE A 1 -2.23 -2.73 -10.22
CA PHE A 1 -1.23 -2.52 -9.14
C PHE A 1 -1.89 -2.68 -7.77
N SER A 2 -2.20 -3.89 -7.31
CA SER A 2 -2.83 -4.07 -6.00
C SER A 2 -1.93 -4.92 -5.09
N ASN A 3 -1.21 -4.29 -4.17
CA ASN A 3 -0.44 -5.02 -3.16
C ASN A 3 -1.36 -5.87 -2.28
N HIS A 4 -2.57 -5.39 -2.03
CA HIS A 4 -3.58 -6.10 -1.26
C HIS A 4 -3.98 -7.45 -1.88
N ILE A 5 -4.25 -7.50 -3.19
CA ILE A 5 -4.60 -8.75 -3.89
C ILE A 5 -3.44 -9.76 -3.80
N ALA A 6 -2.20 -9.31 -4.02
CA ALA A 6 -1.04 -10.18 -3.91
C ALA A 6 -0.86 -10.74 -2.49
N ALA A 7 -1.01 -9.89 -1.48
CA ALA A 7 -0.88 -10.28 -0.07
C ALA A 7 -1.96 -11.29 0.35
N VAL A 8 -3.23 -11.04 -0.02
CA VAL A 8 -4.35 -11.96 0.30
C VAL A 8 -4.16 -13.30 -0.41
N ALA A 9 -3.75 -13.30 -1.69
CA ALA A 9 -3.50 -14.53 -2.43
C ALA A 9 -2.39 -15.36 -1.77
N TYR A 10 -1.28 -14.73 -1.40
CA TYR A 10 -0.18 -15.43 -0.75
C TYR A 10 -0.56 -15.94 0.65
N ALA A 11 -1.21 -15.11 1.47
CA ALA A 11 -1.67 -15.52 2.79
C ALA A 11 -2.66 -16.70 2.71
N GLY A 12 -3.56 -16.70 1.73
CA GLY A 12 -4.47 -17.82 1.48
C GLY A 12 -3.73 -19.10 1.12
N TYR A 13 -2.72 -18.99 0.24
CA TYR A 13 -1.87 -20.13 -0.14
C TYR A 13 -1.14 -20.72 1.08
N GLU A 14 -0.47 -19.88 1.87
CA GLU A 14 0.29 -20.30 3.06
C GLU A 14 -0.62 -20.94 4.14
N GLN A 15 -1.82 -20.43 4.32
CA GLN A 15 -2.74 -20.87 5.36
C GLN A 15 -3.77 -21.90 4.88
N GLY A 16 -3.76 -22.29 3.61
CA GLY A 16 -4.70 -23.22 3.04
C GLY A 16 -6.14 -22.69 2.91
N PHE A 17 -6.32 -21.37 2.82
CA PHE A 17 -7.63 -20.76 2.59
C PHE A 17 -7.92 -20.60 1.11
N ARG A 18 -9.16 -20.91 0.71
CA ARG A 18 -9.67 -20.51 -0.60
C ARG A 18 -9.80 -18.99 -0.65
N THR A 19 -9.21 -18.34 -1.63
CA THR A 19 -9.29 -16.90 -1.83
C THR A 19 -9.98 -16.56 -3.14
N ILE A 20 -10.82 -15.51 -3.12
CA ILE A 20 -11.54 -15.01 -4.28
C ILE A 20 -11.28 -13.52 -4.40
N GLY A 21 -10.70 -13.11 -5.50
CA GLY A 21 -10.46 -11.70 -5.83
C GLY A 21 -11.61 -11.13 -6.67
N VAL A 22 -12.40 -10.23 -6.12
CA VAL A 22 -13.38 -9.44 -6.88
C VAL A 22 -12.65 -8.31 -7.59
N ILE A 23 -12.51 -8.41 -8.90
CA ILE A 23 -11.64 -7.54 -9.70
C ILE A 23 -12.48 -6.58 -10.56
N ARG A 24 -12.17 -5.30 -10.45
CA ARG A 24 -12.78 -4.25 -11.26
C ARG A 24 -12.24 -4.24 -12.68
N GLY A 25 -13.11 -4.48 -13.66
CA GLY A 25 -12.80 -4.45 -15.09
C GLY A 25 -12.84 -5.84 -15.70
N GLU A 26 -13.93 -6.16 -16.39
CA GLU A 26 -14.16 -7.45 -17.07
C GLU A 26 -13.10 -7.71 -18.15
N GLU A 27 -12.55 -6.63 -18.74
CA GLU A 27 -11.49 -6.70 -19.74
C GLU A 27 -10.18 -7.32 -19.22
N LEU A 28 -10.00 -7.37 -17.90
CA LEU A 28 -8.80 -7.93 -17.29
C LEU A 28 -8.80 -9.47 -17.26
N ASP A 29 -9.94 -10.12 -17.47
CA ASP A 29 -10.03 -11.59 -17.53
C ASP A 29 -9.10 -12.14 -18.62
N THR A 30 -9.10 -11.55 -19.79
CA THR A 30 -8.23 -11.95 -20.91
C THR A 30 -6.77 -11.48 -20.77
N ALA A 31 -6.45 -10.69 -19.74
CA ALA A 31 -5.15 -10.07 -19.53
C ALA A 31 -4.43 -10.54 -18.25
N ILE A 32 -4.92 -11.58 -17.58
CA ILE A 32 -4.38 -12.09 -16.30
C ILE A 32 -2.88 -12.35 -16.43
N GLU A 33 -2.44 -13.09 -17.44
CA GLU A 33 -1.04 -13.47 -17.65
C GLU A 33 -0.12 -12.28 -17.97
N LYS A 34 -0.71 -11.20 -18.50
CA LYS A 34 0.02 -9.95 -18.82
C LYS A 34 0.09 -8.98 -17.63
N ASN A 35 -0.65 -9.26 -16.56
CA ASN A 35 -0.66 -8.46 -15.36
C ASN A 35 0.12 -9.17 -14.25
N PRO A 36 1.31 -8.67 -13.86
CA PRO A 36 2.17 -9.37 -12.90
C PRO A 36 1.48 -9.71 -11.57
N THR A 37 0.64 -8.81 -11.05
CA THR A 37 -0.09 -9.02 -9.79
C THR A 37 -1.15 -10.10 -9.93
N LEU A 38 -1.95 -10.08 -11.00
CA LEU A 38 -2.98 -11.11 -11.22
C LEU A 38 -2.35 -12.46 -11.55
N SER A 39 -1.30 -12.48 -12.36
CA SER A 39 -0.56 -13.71 -12.66
C SER A 39 0.04 -14.33 -11.39
N PHE A 40 0.62 -13.51 -10.51
CA PHE A 40 1.09 -13.98 -9.20
C PHE A 40 -0.06 -14.54 -8.35
N ALA A 41 -1.16 -13.79 -8.20
CA ALA A 41 -2.29 -14.21 -7.39
C ALA A 41 -2.92 -15.52 -7.91
N LYS A 42 -3.00 -15.70 -9.24
CA LYS A 42 -3.43 -16.94 -9.87
C LYS A 42 -2.53 -18.12 -9.51
N ARG A 43 -1.20 -17.94 -9.56
CA ARG A 43 -0.25 -18.99 -9.14
C ARG A 43 -0.38 -19.36 -7.66
N MET A 44 -0.80 -18.43 -6.82
CA MET A 44 -1.11 -18.70 -5.40
C MET A 44 -2.51 -19.29 -5.20
N GLY A 45 -3.21 -19.68 -6.28
CA GLY A 45 -4.51 -20.36 -6.20
C GLY A 45 -5.71 -19.43 -6.02
N MET A 46 -5.54 -18.10 -6.13
CA MET A 46 -6.68 -17.17 -6.06
C MET A 46 -7.59 -17.33 -7.27
N GLU A 47 -8.87 -17.48 -7.01
CA GLU A 47 -9.93 -17.40 -8.02
C GLU A 47 -10.28 -15.93 -8.29
N PHE A 48 -10.68 -15.60 -9.51
CA PHE A 48 -11.07 -14.23 -9.85
C PHE A 48 -12.55 -14.16 -10.24
N TYR A 49 -13.19 -13.11 -9.77
CA TYR A 49 -14.51 -12.71 -10.18
C TYR A 49 -14.44 -11.29 -10.74
N PHE A 50 -14.49 -11.20 -12.07
CA PHE A 50 -14.40 -9.92 -12.76
C PHE A 50 -15.78 -9.28 -12.81
N VAL A 51 -15.84 -8.01 -12.46
CA VAL A 51 -17.07 -7.22 -12.47
C VAL A 51 -16.84 -5.91 -13.21
N SER A 52 -17.91 -5.35 -13.77
CA SER A 52 -17.85 -4.05 -14.43
C SER A 52 -17.45 -2.94 -13.44
N ARG A 53 -16.98 -1.82 -13.98
CA ARG A 53 -16.64 -0.65 -13.14
C ARG A 53 -17.86 -0.09 -12.42
N GLU A 54 -19.03 -0.25 -12.99
CA GLU A 54 -20.30 0.17 -12.42
C GLU A 54 -20.69 -0.72 -11.25
N GLN A 55 -20.68 -2.03 -11.44
CA GLN A 55 -20.93 -2.99 -10.37
C GLN A 55 -19.92 -2.85 -9.22
N TYR A 56 -18.65 -2.61 -9.50
CA TYR A 56 -17.64 -2.43 -8.47
C TYR A 56 -17.86 -1.18 -7.60
N ARG A 57 -18.55 -0.14 -8.10
CA ARG A 57 -18.93 1.02 -7.28
C ARG A 57 -19.90 0.66 -6.17
N LEU A 58 -20.66 -0.40 -6.37
CA LEU A 58 -21.67 -0.93 -5.42
C LEU A 58 -21.10 -2.00 -4.49
N LYS A 59 -19.78 -2.17 -4.42
CA LYS A 59 -19.10 -3.25 -3.67
C LYS A 59 -19.41 -3.31 -2.17
N GLU A 60 -19.91 -2.21 -1.59
CA GLU A 60 -20.31 -2.11 -0.18
C GLU A 60 -21.84 -2.28 0.01
N ASP A 61 -22.60 -2.34 -1.08
CA ASP A 61 -24.05 -2.47 -1.02
C ASP A 61 -24.46 -3.90 -0.63
N THR A 62 -25.47 -4.01 0.20
CA THR A 62 -26.00 -5.28 0.68
C THR A 62 -26.38 -6.21 -0.47
N ASP A 63 -27.03 -5.70 -1.51
CA ASP A 63 -27.46 -6.49 -2.66
C ASP A 63 -26.27 -7.07 -3.46
N PHE A 64 -25.17 -6.33 -3.54
CA PHE A 64 -23.95 -6.82 -4.16
C PHE A 64 -23.34 -7.95 -3.34
N ILE A 65 -23.29 -7.80 -2.02
CA ILE A 65 -22.76 -8.84 -1.12
C ILE A 65 -23.64 -10.07 -1.12
N VAL A 66 -24.97 -9.93 -1.15
CA VAL A 66 -25.93 -11.06 -1.27
C VAL A 66 -25.66 -11.85 -2.55
N ARG A 67 -25.53 -11.18 -3.69
CA ARG A 67 -25.17 -11.85 -4.96
C ARG A 67 -23.84 -12.60 -4.90
N LEU A 68 -22.83 -12.05 -4.22
CA LEU A 68 -21.58 -12.76 -4.03
C LEU A 68 -21.77 -14.02 -3.18
N ARG A 69 -22.64 -14.00 -2.16
CA ARG A 69 -22.97 -15.19 -1.35
C ARG A 69 -23.73 -16.26 -2.15
N GLU A 70 -24.62 -15.86 -3.05
CA GLU A 70 -25.31 -16.77 -3.97
C GLU A 70 -24.32 -17.52 -4.89
N VAL A 71 -23.26 -16.84 -5.32
CA VAL A 71 -22.24 -17.42 -6.22
C VAL A 71 -21.21 -18.26 -5.47
N PHE A 72 -20.72 -17.78 -4.31
CA PHE A 72 -19.55 -18.34 -3.64
C PHE A 72 -19.86 -19.04 -2.32
N GLY A 73 -21.08 -18.98 -1.82
CA GLY A 73 -21.46 -19.45 -0.49
C GLY A 73 -21.03 -18.48 0.62
N GLU A 74 -20.85 -19.00 1.82
CA GLU A 74 -20.40 -18.18 2.94
C GLU A 74 -18.90 -17.85 2.84
N PHE A 75 -18.55 -16.60 3.11
CA PHE A 75 -17.17 -16.10 3.06
C PHE A 75 -16.93 -14.99 4.07
N TYR A 76 -15.69 -14.78 4.41
CA TYR A 76 -15.24 -13.58 5.11
C TYR A 76 -14.90 -12.49 4.09
N LEU A 77 -15.60 -11.35 4.15
CA LEU A 77 -15.37 -10.22 3.25
C LEU A 77 -14.20 -9.37 3.75
N ILE A 78 -13.14 -9.30 2.94
CA ILE A 78 -12.04 -8.37 3.14
C ILE A 78 -12.31 -7.14 2.25
N PRO A 79 -12.45 -5.93 2.82
CA PRO A 79 -12.79 -4.73 2.06
C PRO A 79 -11.64 -4.29 1.13
N GLU A 80 -11.92 -3.37 0.21
CA GLU A 80 -10.89 -2.78 -0.65
C GLU A 80 -9.76 -2.15 0.20
N GLY A 81 -8.50 -2.50 -0.14
CA GLY A 81 -7.32 -2.08 0.63
C GLY A 81 -7.10 -2.84 1.94
N GLY A 82 -8.00 -3.74 2.33
CA GLY A 82 -7.84 -4.63 3.48
C GLY A 82 -8.05 -4.01 4.87
N THR A 83 -8.44 -2.74 4.95
CA THR A 83 -8.56 -2.05 6.24
C THR A 83 -9.82 -2.47 6.98
N ASN A 84 -9.64 -3.15 8.11
CA ASN A 84 -10.66 -3.50 9.09
C ASN A 84 -10.00 -3.66 10.48
N ALA A 85 -10.78 -3.95 11.51
CA ALA A 85 -10.29 -4.05 12.88
C ALA A 85 -9.21 -5.13 13.05
N TYR A 86 -9.37 -6.31 12.42
CA TYR A 86 -8.38 -7.39 12.49
C TYR A 86 -7.07 -7.03 11.78
N ALA A 87 -7.16 -6.38 10.62
CA ALA A 87 -5.97 -5.93 9.89
C ALA A 87 -5.20 -4.87 10.68
N VAL A 88 -5.91 -3.94 11.34
CA VAL A 88 -5.28 -2.95 12.23
C VAL A 88 -4.61 -3.63 13.41
N GLN A 89 -5.27 -4.59 14.04
CA GLN A 89 -4.70 -5.38 15.14
C GLN A 89 -3.43 -6.13 14.70
N GLY A 90 -3.45 -6.79 13.53
CA GLY A 90 -2.24 -7.42 12.99
C GLY A 90 -1.12 -6.42 12.70
N CYS A 91 -1.45 -5.20 12.28
CA CYS A 91 -0.45 -4.14 12.08
C CYS A 91 0.09 -3.54 13.41
N GLU A 92 -0.56 -3.77 14.55
CA GLU A 92 -0.01 -3.43 15.87
C GLU A 92 1.24 -4.26 16.22
N GLU A 93 1.45 -5.40 15.54
CA GLU A 93 2.60 -6.29 15.73
C GLU A 93 3.85 -5.86 14.90
N ILE A 94 3.73 -4.84 14.05
CA ILE A 94 4.85 -4.35 13.22
C ILE A 94 5.97 -3.78 14.09
N LEU A 95 5.62 -3.03 15.14
CA LEU A 95 6.59 -2.45 16.05
C LEU A 95 6.89 -3.42 17.21
N THR A 96 8.16 -3.52 17.54
CA THR A 96 8.70 -4.29 18.67
C THR A 96 9.23 -3.37 19.76
N GLN A 97 9.67 -3.93 20.88
CA GLN A 97 10.31 -3.17 21.95
C GLN A 97 11.61 -2.49 21.51
N GLU A 98 12.33 -3.06 20.54
CA GLU A 98 13.57 -2.50 20.00
C GLU A 98 13.31 -1.18 19.26
N ASP A 99 12.12 -1.04 18.66
CA ASP A 99 11.73 0.14 17.89
C ASP A 99 11.43 1.36 18.77
N PHE A 100 11.29 1.21 20.08
CA PHE A 100 11.13 2.33 21.00
C PHE A 100 12.36 3.24 21.12
N ALA A 101 13.50 2.84 20.54
CA ALA A 101 14.68 3.69 20.43
C ALA A 101 14.58 4.79 19.36
N PHE A 102 13.53 4.77 18.52
CA PHE A 102 13.31 5.75 17.46
C PHE A 102 12.37 6.88 17.93
N ASP A 103 12.62 8.10 17.45
CA ASP A 103 11.81 9.29 17.74
C ASP A 103 10.62 9.42 16.78
N TYR A 104 10.85 9.06 15.51
CA TYR A 104 9.87 9.14 14.44
C TYR A 104 9.71 7.78 13.77
N ILE A 105 8.48 7.46 13.38
CA ILE A 105 8.14 6.26 12.61
C ILE A 105 7.42 6.69 11.35
N ALA A 106 8.00 6.42 10.19
CA ALA A 106 7.43 6.79 8.91
C ALA A 106 6.78 5.59 8.22
N CYS A 107 5.55 5.78 7.74
CA CYS A 107 4.79 4.77 7.02
C CYS A 107 4.07 5.38 5.82
N CYS A 108 4.11 4.71 4.67
CA CYS A 108 3.27 5.08 3.53
C CYS A 108 1.81 4.72 3.80
N VAL A 109 0.88 5.55 3.29
CA VAL A 109 -0.56 5.44 3.59
C VAL A 109 -1.36 5.24 2.31
N GLY A 110 -2.08 4.12 2.25
CA GLY A 110 -3.15 3.86 1.27
C GLY A 110 -4.51 4.15 1.89
N THR A 111 -5.14 3.16 2.50
CA THR A 111 -6.45 3.24 3.15
C THR A 111 -6.38 3.50 4.67
N GLY A 112 -5.18 3.56 5.24
CA GLY A 112 -4.96 3.93 6.64
C GLY A 112 -4.87 2.76 7.63
N GLY A 113 -5.06 1.51 7.21
CA GLY A 113 -5.02 0.35 8.12
C GLY A 113 -3.66 0.16 8.78
N THR A 114 -2.58 0.11 7.99
CA THR A 114 -1.22 -0.10 8.49
C THR A 114 -0.79 0.99 9.46
N ILE A 115 -0.97 2.26 9.07
CA ILE A 115 -0.58 3.37 9.96
C ILE A 115 -1.40 3.38 11.25
N SER A 116 -2.67 2.99 11.21
CA SER A 116 -3.51 2.91 12.42
C SER A 116 -2.95 1.89 13.42
N GLY A 117 -2.49 0.72 12.96
CA GLY A 117 -1.83 -0.27 13.81
C GLY A 117 -0.51 0.24 14.38
N ILE A 118 0.33 0.87 13.55
CA ILE A 118 1.58 1.48 13.99
C ILE A 118 1.33 2.58 15.05
N ILE A 119 0.32 3.44 14.87
CA ILE A 119 -0.08 4.44 15.85
C ILE A 119 -0.43 3.78 17.18
N ASN A 120 -1.22 2.71 17.14
CA ASN A 120 -1.68 2.02 18.35
C ASN A 120 -0.54 1.37 19.14
N SER A 121 0.47 0.84 18.47
CA SER A 121 1.64 0.20 19.08
C SER A 121 2.80 1.16 19.39
N SER A 122 2.84 2.36 18.79
CA SER A 122 3.92 3.33 19.03
C SER A 122 4.05 3.78 20.49
N GLY A 123 5.25 4.13 20.92
CA GLY A 123 5.52 4.68 22.25
C GLY A 123 5.01 6.12 22.41
N PRO A 124 4.85 6.61 23.66
CA PRO A 124 4.28 7.93 23.95
C PRO A 124 5.18 9.10 23.48
N HIS A 125 6.47 8.88 23.30
CA HIS A 125 7.43 9.90 22.82
C HIS A 125 7.59 9.86 21.29
N GLN A 126 7.11 8.82 20.62
CA GLN A 126 7.26 8.64 19.19
C GLN A 126 6.19 9.41 18.42
N VAL A 127 6.58 9.98 17.29
CA VAL A 127 5.65 10.61 16.33
C VAL A 127 5.53 9.72 15.09
N VAL A 128 4.31 9.35 14.73
CA VAL A 128 4.04 8.55 13.53
C VAL A 128 3.75 9.46 12.34
N LEU A 129 4.58 9.37 11.31
CA LEU A 129 4.48 10.18 10.10
C LEU A 129 3.87 9.34 8.98
N GLY A 130 2.69 9.75 8.50
CA GLY A 130 2.02 9.10 7.38
C GLY A 130 2.26 9.84 6.07
N PHE A 131 2.65 9.11 5.03
CA PHE A 131 2.85 9.65 3.68
C PHE A 131 1.76 9.11 2.74
N PRO A 132 0.67 9.88 2.50
CA PRO A 132 -0.42 9.46 1.63
C PRO A 132 0.03 9.26 0.19
N ALA A 133 -0.31 8.10 -0.39
CA ALA A 133 -0.16 7.86 -1.82
C ALA A 133 -1.36 8.40 -2.63
N LEU A 134 -2.47 8.68 -1.94
CA LEU A 134 -3.73 9.18 -2.48
C LEU A 134 -3.86 10.69 -2.27
N LYS A 135 -4.59 11.34 -3.16
CA LYS A 135 -4.97 12.74 -2.99
C LYS A 135 -6.39 12.78 -2.39
N GLY A 136 -6.60 13.60 -1.36
CA GLY A 136 -7.91 13.81 -0.73
C GLY A 136 -7.83 13.95 0.78
N ASP A 137 -8.91 14.46 1.38
CA ASP A 137 -8.99 14.84 2.79
C ASP A 137 -9.70 13.78 3.66
N PHE A 138 -9.96 12.59 3.12
CA PHE A 138 -10.71 11.52 3.80
C PHE A 138 -9.86 10.72 4.80
N LEU A 139 -8.57 10.59 4.55
CA LEU A 139 -7.66 9.75 5.32
C LEU A 139 -7.63 10.05 6.83
N PRO A 140 -7.61 11.32 7.29
CA PRO A 140 -7.62 11.59 8.73
C PRO A 140 -8.87 11.02 9.42
N LYS A 141 -10.03 11.09 8.76
CA LYS A 141 -11.29 10.55 9.28
C LYS A 141 -11.24 9.02 9.34
N ASP A 142 -10.70 8.38 8.31
CA ASP A 142 -10.62 6.91 8.24
C ASP A 142 -9.61 6.35 9.24
N ILE A 143 -8.45 6.98 9.40
CA ILE A 143 -7.46 6.61 10.41
C ILE A 143 -8.05 6.75 11.82
N ARG A 144 -8.76 7.84 12.12
CA ARG A 144 -9.37 8.06 13.45
C ARG A 144 -10.44 7.03 13.84
N LYS A 145 -10.98 6.25 12.91
CA LYS A 145 -11.86 5.13 13.23
C LYS A 145 -11.15 4.01 14.01
N PHE A 146 -9.81 3.89 13.84
CA PHE A 146 -9.03 2.80 14.36
C PHE A 146 -7.88 3.26 15.27
N ALA A 147 -7.33 4.45 15.05
CA ALA A 147 -6.23 5.00 15.83
C ALA A 147 -6.69 5.39 17.25
N LYS A 148 -6.01 4.84 18.25
CA LYS A 148 -6.27 5.05 19.68
C LYS A 148 -5.45 6.20 20.29
N LYS A 149 -4.48 6.76 19.52
CA LYS A 149 -3.55 7.81 19.96
C LYS A 149 -3.57 8.99 18.98
N ASN A 150 -3.01 10.12 19.42
CA ASN A 150 -2.98 11.36 18.64
C ASN A 150 -1.55 11.81 18.25
N ASN A 151 -0.55 10.97 18.45
CA ASN A 151 0.86 11.23 18.18
C ASN A 151 1.22 10.94 16.70
N TRP A 152 0.41 11.40 15.78
CA TRP A 152 0.60 11.17 14.35
C TRP A 152 0.19 12.38 13.52
N GLU A 153 0.76 12.47 12.33
CA GLU A 153 0.41 13.45 11.31
C GLU A 153 0.52 12.87 9.90
N LEU A 154 -0.17 13.50 8.94
CA LEU A 154 -0.09 13.15 7.52
C LEU A 154 0.64 14.23 6.75
N LEU A 155 1.69 13.84 6.07
CA LEU A 155 2.52 14.67 5.22
C LEU A 155 2.03 14.55 3.77
N THR A 156 1.11 15.44 3.39
CA THR A 156 0.30 15.30 2.16
C THR A 156 0.96 15.82 0.89
N ASP A 157 2.10 16.50 0.97
CA ASP A 157 2.72 17.18 -0.17
C ASP A 157 3.49 16.23 -1.11
N TYR A 158 3.73 14.99 -0.67
CA TYR A 158 4.59 14.02 -1.34
C TYR A 158 3.86 12.99 -2.20
N HIS A 159 2.57 13.15 -2.48
CA HIS A 159 1.78 12.18 -3.24
C HIS A 159 2.03 12.20 -4.76
N PHE A 160 2.80 13.17 -5.32
CA PHE A 160 3.13 13.29 -6.75
C PHE A 160 1.91 13.29 -7.69
N GLY A 161 0.80 13.91 -7.26
CA GLY A 161 -0.43 13.97 -8.03
C GLY A 161 -1.44 12.85 -7.74
N GLY A 162 -1.13 11.92 -6.83
CA GLY A 162 -2.05 10.88 -6.33
C GLY A 162 -1.64 9.46 -6.68
N TYR A 163 -2.59 8.53 -6.55
CA TYR A 163 -2.34 7.10 -6.70
C TYR A 163 -1.73 6.74 -8.05
N ALA A 164 -0.64 5.96 -8.01
CA ALA A 164 0.12 5.50 -9.19
C ALA A 164 0.59 6.62 -10.15
N LYS A 165 0.53 7.88 -9.72
CA LYS A 165 1.13 8.99 -10.47
C LYS A 165 2.60 9.08 -10.13
N VAL A 166 3.41 9.29 -11.18
CA VAL A 166 4.85 9.47 -11.10
C VAL A 166 5.28 10.61 -12.02
N ASN A 167 6.41 11.23 -11.73
CA ASN A 167 7.04 12.22 -12.58
C ASN A 167 8.52 11.87 -12.77
N PRO A 168 9.25 12.53 -13.67
CA PRO A 168 10.67 12.26 -13.90
C PRO A 168 11.54 12.41 -12.65
N GLN A 169 11.22 13.34 -11.76
CA GLN A 169 11.96 13.58 -10.53
C GLN A 169 11.87 12.37 -9.58
N LEU A 170 10.66 11.81 -9.38
CA LEU A 170 10.48 10.61 -8.56
C LEU A 170 11.22 9.41 -9.16
N ILE A 171 11.15 9.21 -10.48
CA ILE A 171 11.84 8.09 -11.15
C ILE A 171 13.35 8.22 -11.00
N GLN A 172 13.90 9.44 -11.17
CA GLN A 172 15.32 9.68 -10.96
C GLN A 172 15.72 9.38 -9.52
N PHE A 173 14.96 9.89 -8.54
CA PHE A 173 15.21 9.61 -7.12
C PHE A 173 15.22 8.10 -6.81
N LEU A 174 14.25 7.34 -7.32
CA LEU A 174 14.18 5.88 -7.12
C LEU A 174 15.45 5.19 -7.61
N ASN A 175 15.94 5.59 -8.79
CA ASN A 175 17.14 5.01 -9.39
C ASN A 175 18.40 5.38 -8.61
N ASP A 176 18.55 6.64 -8.24
CA ASP A 176 19.69 7.13 -7.46
C ASP A 176 19.71 6.47 -6.08
N PHE A 177 18.57 6.43 -5.39
CA PHE A 177 18.45 5.78 -4.09
C PHE A 177 18.82 4.27 -4.16
N TYR A 178 18.34 3.57 -5.20
CA TYR A 178 18.72 2.17 -5.40
C TYR A 178 20.21 2.01 -5.75
N ALA A 179 20.77 2.92 -6.57
CA ALA A 179 22.19 2.89 -6.90
C ALA A 179 23.09 3.03 -5.67
N ASP A 180 22.69 3.89 -4.72
CA ASP A 180 23.45 4.19 -3.52
C ASP A 180 23.27 3.14 -2.41
N THR A 181 22.02 2.72 -2.17
CA THR A 181 21.68 1.91 -0.99
C THR A 181 21.48 0.42 -1.29
N LYS A 182 21.21 0.05 -2.54
CA LYS A 182 20.74 -1.28 -2.99
C LYS A 182 19.37 -1.67 -2.42
N ILE A 183 18.63 -0.74 -1.85
CA ILE A 183 17.26 -0.94 -1.35
C ILE A 183 16.28 -0.49 -2.44
N PRO A 184 15.53 -1.40 -3.07
CA PRO A 184 14.53 -1.03 -4.05
C PRO A 184 13.30 -0.44 -3.38
N LEU A 185 12.69 0.58 -4.01
CA LEU A 185 11.47 1.22 -3.54
C LEU A 185 10.40 1.13 -4.63
N ASP A 186 9.14 0.87 -4.24
CA ASP A 186 8.04 0.91 -5.18
C ASP A 186 7.64 2.36 -5.53
N PRO A 187 7.17 2.63 -6.75
CA PRO A 187 6.89 4.00 -7.19
C PRO A 187 5.56 4.56 -6.67
N VAL A 188 4.72 3.74 -6.04
CA VAL A 188 3.37 4.15 -5.60
C VAL A 188 3.37 4.62 -4.15
N TYR A 189 4.09 3.92 -3.29
CA TYR A 189 4.05 4.05 -1.84
C TYR A 189 5.43 4.39 -1.25
N THR A 190 6.32 3.39 -1.14
CA THR A 190 7.58 3.51 -0.41
C THR A 190 8.54 4.53 -1.02
N GLY A 191 8.55 4.65 -2.34
CA GLY A 191 9.38 5.64 -3.03
C GLY A 191 8.96 7.08 -2.75
N LYS A 192 7.65 7.34 -2.72
CA LYS A 192 7.12 8.67 -2.39
C LYS A 192 7.39 9.05 -0.94
N MET A 193 7.21 8.10 -0.04
CA MET A 193 7.53 8.27 1.38
C MET A 193 9.01 8.57 1.57
N MET A 194 9.90 7.77 1.00
CA MET A 194 11.34 7.96 1.15
C MET A 194 11.80 9.28 0.53
N TYR A 195 11.25 9.66 -0.64
CA TYR A 195 11.48 10.98 -1.22
C TYR A 195 11.12 12.10 -0.22
N GLY A 196 9.92 12.02 0.38
CA GLY A 196 9.47 12.99 1.37
C GLY A 196 10.35 13.06 2.60
N ILE A 197 10.82 11.91 3.10
CA ILE A 197 11.75 11.86 4.24
C ILE A 197 13.07 12.57 3.91
N MET A 198 13.65 12.30 2.73
CA MET A 198 14.91 12.94 2.32
C MET A 198 14.77 14.46 2.15
N GLU A 199 13.64 14.92 1.59
CA GLU A 199 13.32 16.36 1.53
C GLU A 199 13.18 16.97 2.92
N LEU A 200 12.48 16.32 3.84
CA LEU A 200 12.28 16.80 5.20
C LEU A 200 13.59 16.85 6.01
N ILE A 201 14.50 15.90 5.79
CA ILE A 201 15.85 15.94 6.36
C ILE A 201 16.58 17.19 5.86
N GLY A 202 16.55 17.45 4.54
CA GLY A 202 17.15 18.63 3.93
C GLY A 202 16.56 19.97 4.42
N GLN A 203 15.30 19.95 4.84
CA GLN A 203 14.58 21.11 5.39
C GLN A 203 14.73 21.26 6.90
N HIS A 204 15.52 20.43 7.58
CA HIS A 204 15.69 20.43 9.04
C HIS A 204 14.37 20.27 9.83
N TYR A 205 13.43 19.50 9.26
CA TYR A 205 12.13 19.22 9.89
C TYR A 205 12.26 18.40 11.19
N PHE A 206 13.18 17.45 11.21
CA PHE A 206 13.41 16.57 12.35
C PHE A 206 14.28 17.25 13.41
N LYS A 207 14.09 16.83 14.67
CA LYS A 207 14.98 17.26 15.76
C LYS A 207 16.43 16.85 15.47
N GLU A 208 17.36 17.61 15.99
CA GLU A 208 18.78 17.26 15.89
C GLU A 208 19.03 15.88 16.52
N ASN A 209 19.83 15.04 15.83
CA ASN A 209 20.13 13.66 16.23
C ASN A 209 18.90 12.73 16.35
N ALA A 210 17.75 13.10 15.79
CA ALA A 210 16.57 12.24 15.79
C ALA A 210 16.81 10.92 15.05
N LYS A 211 16.28 9.83 15.60
CA LYS A 211 16.27 8.53 14.97
C LYS A 211 14.93 8.30 14.27
N ILE A 212 14.97 7.99 13.00
CA ILE A 212 13.79 7.78 12.15
C ILE A 212 13.73 6.33 11.72
N LEU A 213 12.65 5.63 12.08
CA LEU A 213 12.34 4.30 11.57
C LEU A 213 11.45 4.44 10.34
N VAL A 214 11.89 3.89 9.23
CA VAL A 214 11.12 3.91 7.98
C VAL A 214 10.60 2.52 7.67
N ILE A 215 9.28 2.34 7.67
CA ILE A 215 8.66 1.04 7.42
C ILE A 215 8.55 0.78 5.93
N HIS A 216 9.32 -0.17 5.42
CA HIS A 216 9.26 -0.63 4.04
C HIS A 216 8.17 -1.70 3.88
N THR A 217 7.03 -1.31 3.31
CA THR A 217 5.84 -2.18 3.19
C THR A 217 5.83 -3.07 1.94
N GLY A 218 6.95 -3.22 1.24
CA GLY A 218 7.03 -4.04 0.02
C GLY A 218 6.45 -3.34 -1.21
N GLY A 219 5.70 -4.07 -2.04
CA GLY A 219 5.06 -3.51 -3.23
C GLY A 219 5.91 -3.56 -4.50
N LEU A 220 7.08 -4.19 -4.47
CA LEU A 220 8.07 -4.19 -5.56
C LEU A 220 7.54 -4.85 -6.85
N GLN A 221 6.59 -5.77 -6.76
CA GLN A 221 5.92 -6.35 -7.93
C GLN A 221 5.22 -5.28 -8.80
N GLY A 222 4.91 -4.12 -8.25
CA GLY A 222 4.35 -2.97 -8.97
C GLY A 222 5.34 -2.32 -9.95
N ILE A 223 6.65 -2.49 -9.75
CA ILE A 223 7.70 -1.88 -10.60
C ILE A 223 7.60 -2.38 -12.03
N GLN A 224 7.41 -3.69 -12.26
CA GLN A 224 7.29 -4.24 -13.60
C GLN A 224 6.14 -3.61 -14.39
N GLY A 225 4.97 -3.48 -13.77
CA GLY A 225 3.82 -2.85 -14.40
C GLY A 225 4.03 -1.34 -14.63
N MET A 226 4.71 -0.64 -13.72
CA MET A 226 5.08 0.75 -13.90
C MET A 226 6.08 0.92 -15.05
N ASN A 227 7.09 0.06 -15.14
CA ASN A 227 8.06 0.08 -16.22
C ASN A 227 7.43 -0.15 -17.61
N ALA A 228 6.45 -1.06 -17.71
CA ALA A 228 5.68 -1.24 -18.93
C ALA A 228 4.85 0.02 -19.30
N PHE A 229 4.34 0.75 -18.31
CA PHE A 229 3.68 2.03 -18.55
C PHE A 229 4.67 3.12 -19.00
N LEU A 230 5.82 3.26 -18.32
CA LEU A 230 6.86 4.24 -18.64
C LEU A 230 7.42 4.03 -20.05
N GLU A 231 7.65 2.78 -20.44
CA GLU A 231 8.11 2.41 -21.79
C GLU A 231 7.15 2.85 -22.89
N ARG A 232 5.84 2.58 -22.70
CA ARG A 232 4.81 3.06 -23.64
C ARG A 232 4.77 4.58 -23.75
N LYS A 233 5.16 5.29 -22.71
CA LYS A 233 5.24 6.76 -22.66
C LYS A 233 6.60 7.29 -23.10
N LYS A 234 7.55 6.41 -23.44
CA LYS A 234 8.94 6.76 -23.79
C LYS A 234 9.65 7.56 -22.66
N LEU A 235 9.37 7.20 -21.42
CA LEU A 235 9.97 7.79 -20.23
C LEU A 235 11.06 6.86 -19.64
N LYS A 236 11.95 7.44 -18.82
CA LYS A 236 12.98 6.68 -18.11
C LYS A 236 12.32 5.62 -17.23
N LYS A 237 12.85 4.40 -17.23
CA LYS A 237 12.37 3.28 -16.40
C LYS A 237 13.01 3.32 -15.00
N ILE A 238 12.41 2.59 -14.09
CA ILE A 238 12.98 2.27 -12.79
C ILE A 238 13.99 1.14 -12.99
N GLU A 239 15.24 1.34 -12.56
CA GLU A 239 16.40 0.47 -12.79
C GLU A 239 16.49 -0.63 -11.70
N PHE A 240 15.40 -1.35 -11.48
CA PHE A 240 15.38 -2.51 -10.58
C PHE A 240 14.85 -3.73 -11.33
N ASN A 241 15.67 -4.74 -11.43
CA ASN A 241 15.35 -6.06 -11.99
C ASN A 241 15.39 -7.07 -10.83
N GLY A 242 14.24 -7.26 -10.16
CA GLY A 242 14.04 -8.28 -9.16
C GLY A 242 13.63 -9.61 -9.76
#